data_947464cd4fc05dc5030bec805c4783e7
#
_entry.id   947464cd4fc05dc5030bec805c4783e7
#
_cell.length_a   1.000
_cell.length_b   1.000
_cell.length_c   1.000
_cell.angle_alpha   90.00
_cell.angle_beta   90.00
_cell.angle_gamma   90.00
#
_symmetry.space_group_name_H-M   'P 1'
#
loop_
_entity.id
_entity.type
_entity.pdbx_description
1 polymer ?
#
loop_
_entity_poly.entity_id
_entity_poly.type
_entity_poly.pdbx_seq_one_letter_code
_entity_poly.pdbx_strand_id
1 'polypeptide(L)'
;MAKNKFKTSDWGHIKNVFLDLDGTLLDLFFDNYFWHQFLPGEYSKKFNISYEEAYNQLQIKYKKKVGTIDWYCIDYWSKELRVDIASLKNKQKHRITVFPFVRQFLARLRKKNYKIFLITNAHPDVIEIKLKKTWLEREFDHIVSSHSFGTPKETTAFWERLSQEISYDPDETLFIDDSLGVLDKAYENKIRYILTTKKPDSSKPSRIKCDYPMISNFTEILPE
;
A
#
# COMPACT_ATOMS: atom_id res chain seq x y z
N MET A 1 -23.44 9.19 -5.81
CA MET A 1 -22.60 10.21 -6.54
C MET A 1 -21.14 9.81 -6.32
N ALA A 2 -20.29 9.87 -7.36
CA ALA A 2 -18.86 9.57 -7.19
C ALA A 2 -18.25 10.49 -6.12
N LYS A 3 -17.63 9.91 -5.13
CA LYS A 3 -16.88 10.61 -4.09
C LYS A 3 -15.64 11.21 -4.76
N ASN A 4 -15.63 12.52 -4.92
CA ASN A 4 -14.51 13.30 -5.47
C ASN A 4 -14.24 13.15 -6.99
N LYS A 5 -13.79 14.24 -7.65
CA LYS A 5 -13.44 14.25 -9.08
C LYS A 5 -12.10 14.96 -9.22
N PHE A 6 -11.01 14.23 -9.18
CA PHE A 6 -9.71 14.77 -9.54
C PHE A 6 -9.69 15.07 -11.07
N LYS A 7 -9.14 16.22 -11.42
CA LYS A 7 -8.81 16.60 -12.80
C LYS A 7 -7.35 17.04 -12.83
N THR A 8 -6.70 16.92 -13.97
CA THR A 8 -5.31 17.40 -14.12
C THR A 8 -5.13 18.89 -13.84
N SER A 9 -6.19 19.71 -14.03
CA SER A 9 -6.19 21.13 -13.62
C SER A 9 -6.09 21.34 -12.10
N ASP A 10 -6.40 20.35 -11.29
CA ASP A 10 -6.35 20.47 -9.83
C ASP A 10 -4.91 20.50 -9.27
N TRP A 11 -3.92 20.15 -10.09
CA TRP A 11 -2.51 20.23 -9.68
C TRP A 11 -2.08 21.60 -9.19
N GLY A 12 -2.69 22.69 -9.68
CA GLY A 12 -2.42 24.03 -9.20
C GLY A 12 -2.79 24.28 -7.73
N HIS A 13 -3.64 23.44 -7.13
CA HIS A 13 -4.07 23.54 -5.74
C HIS A 13 -3.41 22.50 -4.83
N ILE A 14 -2.70 21.52 -5.39
CA ILE A 14 -2.06 20.45 -4.63
C ILE A 14 -0.65 20.88 -4.22
N LYS A 15 -0.29 20.59 -3.00
CA LYS A 15 1.07 20.75 -2.46
C LYS A 15 1.65 19.44 -1.94
N ASN A 16 0.79 18.55 -1.42
CA ASN A 16 1.18 17.30 -0.83
C ASN A 16 0.62 16.13 -1.64
N VAL A 17 1.45 15.12 -1.89
CA VAL A 17 1.05 13.89 -2.58
C VAL A 17 1.33 12.71 -1.67
N PHE A 18 0.27 12.10 -1.17
CA PHE A 18 0.30 10.90 -0.35
C PHE A 18 0.13 9.68 -1.26
N LEU A 19 1.06 8.76 -1.19
CA LEU A 19 1.08 7.56 -2.02
C LEU A 19 1.14 6.33 -1.13
N ASP A 20 0.25 5.40 -1.37
CA ASP A 20 0.43 4.05 -0.84
C ASP A 20 1.50 3.29 -1.64
N LEU A 21 1.97 2.17 -1.10
CA LEU A 21 3.02 1.35 -1.70
C LEU A 21 2.43 0.20 -2.52
N ASP A 22 1.72 -0.70 -1.88
CA ASP A 22 1.33 -2.00 -2.41
C ASP A 22 -0.03 -1.98 -3.12
N GLY A 23 -0.04 -2.26 -4.42
CA GLY A 23 -1.23 -2.07 -5.25
C GLY A 23 -1.35 -0.65 -5.82
N THR A 24 -0.45 0.26 -5.43
CA THR A 24 -0.40 1.65 -5.89
C THR A 24 0.88 1.93 -6.66
N LEU A 25 2.03 1.95 -6.02
CA LEU A 25 3.33 2.11 -6.67
C LEU A 25 3.94 0.78 -7.09
N LEU A 26 3.72 -0.26 -6.29
CA LEU A 26 4.19 -1.62 -6.52
C LEU A 26 3.01 -2.55 -6.79
N ASP A 27 3.27 -3.53 -7.66
CA ASP A 27 2.30 -4.58 -7.97
C ASP A 27 1.98 -5.42 -6.72
N LEU A 28 0.73 -5.44 -6.31
CA LEU A 28 0.24 -6.24 -5.18
C LEU A 28 0.40 -7.75 -5.40
N PHE A 29 0.71 -8.18 -6.63
CA PHE A 29 0.97 -9.58 -6.95
C PHE A 29 2.00 -10.22 -6.03
N PHE A 30 3.09 -9.50 -5.69
CA PHE A 30 4.12 -10.01 -4.78
C PHE A 30 3.54 -10.44 -3.43
N ASP A 31 2.73 -9.57 -2.80
CA ASP A 31 2.17 -9.87 -1.48
C ASP A 31 1.09 -10.96 -1.55
N ASN A 32 0.21 -10.91 -2.55
CA ASN A 32 -0.81 -11.93 -2.77
C ASN A 32 -0.18 -13.31 -3.04
N TYR A 33 0.86 -13.37 -3.88
CA TYR A 33 1.62 -14.61 -4.13
C TYR A 33 2.28 -15.11 -2.84
N PHE A 34 2.94 -14.21 -2.09
CA PHE A 34 3.64 -14.57 -0.86
C PHE A 34 2.69 -15.22 0.17
N TRP A 35 1.60 -14.53 0.49
CA TRP A 35 0.68 -14.97 1.55
C TRP A 35 -0.20 -16.16 1.16
N HIS A 36 -0.60 -16.26 -0.12
CA HIS A 36 -1.59 -17.25 -0.55
C HIS A 36 -1.02 -18.44 -1.31
N GLN A 37 0.25 -18.37 -1.76
CA GLN A 37 0.86 -19.46 -2.53
C GLN A 37 2.20 -19.91 -1.93
N PHE A 38 3.13 -19.00 -1.71
CA PHE A 38 4.48 -19.33 -1.26
C PHE A 38 4.50 -19.77 0.21
N LEU A 39 3.95 -18.95 1.11
CA LEU A 39 3.96 -19.23 2.54
C LEU A 39 3.24 -20.54 2.92
N PRO A 40 2.06 -20.89 2.35
CA PRO A 40 1.46 -22.20 2.57
C PRO A 40 2.39 -23.36 2.25
N GLY A 41 3.16 -23.27 1.15
CA GLY A 41 4.15 -24.28 0.79
C GLY A 41 5.29 -24.41 1.80
N GLU A 42 5.83 -23.29 2.29
CA GLU A 42 6.88 -23.31 3.33
C GLU A 42 6.34 -23.79 4.69
N TYR A 43 5.12 -23.43 5.04
CA TYR A 43 4.43 -23.88 6.24
C TYR A 43 4.14 -25.39 6.20
N SER A 44 3.64 -25.90 5.08
CA SER A 44 3.43 -27.33 4.82
C SER A 44 4.71 -28.14 5.04
N LYS A 45 5.82 -27.74 4.43
CA LYS A 45 7.12 -28.39 4.59
C LYS A 45 7.58 -28.39 6.05
N LYS A 46 7.45 -27.25 6.73
CA LYS A 46 7.92 -27.09 8.11
C LYS A 46 7.16 -27.99 9.07
N PHE A 47 5.86 -28.12 8.93
CA PHE A 47 5.01 -28.87 9.87
C PHE A 47 4.66 -30.29 9.39
N ASN A 48 5.21 -30.69 8.25
CA ASN A 48 4.97 -32.01 7.63
C ASN A 48 3.48 -32.33 7.46
N ILE A 49 2.73 -31.36 6.95
CA ILE A 49 1.30 -31.45 6.62
C ILE A 49 1.09 -31.24 5.12
N SER A 50 -0.08 -31.56 4.60
CA SER A 50 -0.41 -31.29 3.21
C SER A 50 -0.46 -29.80 2.91
N TYR A 51 -0.24 -29.42 1.64
CA TYR A 51 -0.39 -28.01 1.21
C TYR A 51 -1.80 -27.48 1.49
N GLU A 52 -2.82 -28.28 1.20
CA GLU A 52 -4.22 -27.92 1.42
C GLU A 52 -4.52 -27.66 2.89
N GLU A 53 -4.03 -28.52 3.77
CA GLU A 53 -4.18 -28.34 5.22
C GLU A 53 -3.45 -27.07 5.70
N ALA A 54 -2.22 -26.84 5.25
CA ALA A 54 -1.45 -25.63 5.53
C ALA A 54 -2.20 -24.38 5.09
N TYR A 55 -2.70 -24.38 3.85
CA TYR A 55 -3.49 -23.27 3.29
C TYR A 55 -4.73 -22.98 4.13
N ASN A 56 -5.51 -24.00 4.46
CA ASN A 56 -6.74 -23.84 5.25
C ASN A 56 -6.46 -23.32 6.67
N GLN A 57 -5.44 -23.83 7.34
CA GLN A 57 -5.02 -23.34 8.66
C GLN A 57 -4.62 -21.86 8.60
N LEU A 58 -3.85 -21.45 7.58
CA LEU A 58 -3.44 -20.07 7.41
C LEU A 58 -4.64 -19.16 7.13
N GLN A 59 -5.58 -19.56 6.26
CA GLN A 59 -6.78 -18.76 5.98
C GLN A 59 -7.63 -18.51 7.24
N ILE A 60 -7.75 -19.51 8.13
CA ILE A 60 -8.46 -19.35 9.41
C ILE A 60 -7.76 -18.31 10.29
N LYS A 61 -6.42 -18.35 10.36
CA LYS A 61 -5.63 -17.39 11.13
C LYS A 61 -5.74 -15.98 10.55
N TYR A 62 -5.65 -15.84 9.23
CA TYR A 62 -5.74 -14.56 8.53
C TYR A 62 -7.07 -13.85 8.80
N LYS A 63 -8.19 -14.57 8.66
CA LYS A 63 -9.54 -14.02 8.90
C LYS A 63 -9.71 -13.38 10.28
N LYS A 64 -9.00 -13.88 11.30
CA LYS A 64 -9.08 -13.35 12.68
C LYS A 64 -8.37 -12.00 12.84
N LYS A 65 -7.51 -11.63 11.89
CA LYS A 65 -6.63 -10.44 12.00
C LYS A 65 -6.93 -9.35 10.99
N VAL A 66 -7.76 -9.62 9.99
CA VAL A 66 -8.19 -8.60 9.03
C VAL A 66 -8.71 -7.35 9.75
N GLY A 67 -8.25 -6.17 9.33
CA GLY A 67 -8.64 -4.88 9.91
C GLY A 67 -7.87 -4.49 11.19
N THR A 68 -6.91 -5.28 11.63
CA THR A 68 -6.01 -4.94 12.75
C THR A 68 -4.60 -4.68 12.25
N ILE A 69 -3.77 -3.99 13.07
CA ILE A 69 -2.36 -3.77 12.74
C ILE A 69 -1.57 -5.10 12.64
N ASP A 70 -1.97 -6.12 13.41
CA ASP A 70 -1.36 -7.45 13.36
C ASP A 70 -1.47 -8.09 11.97
N TRP A 71 -2.51 -7.76 11.20
CA TRP A 71 -2.68 -8.23 9.81
C TRP A 71 -1.47 -7.86 8.94
N TYR A 72 -0.92 -6.69 9.15
CA TYR A 72 0.21 -6.15 8.39
C TYR A 72 1.57 -6.43 9.05
N CYS A 73 1.58 -6.96 10.30
CA CYS A 73 2.77 -7.12 11.11
C CYS A 73 3.49 -8.45 10.83
N ILE A 74 4.65 -8.39 10.17
CA ILE A 74 5.44 -9.61 9.89
C ILE A 74 6.05 -10.22 11.15
N ASP A 75 6.29 -9.44 12.19
CA ASP A 75 6.79 -9.96 13.50
C ASP A 75 5.70 -10.77 14.20
N TYR A 76 4.46 -10.25 14.20
CA TYR A 76 3.31 -11.00 14.69
C TYR A 76 3.18 -12.34 13.97
N TRP A 77 3.21 -12.32 12.62
CA TRP A 77 3.08 -13.54 11.82
C TRP A 77 4.26 -14.47 11.97
N SER A 78 5.49 -13.96 12.15
CA SER A 78 6.66 -14.76 12.39
C SER A 78 6.54 -15.56 13.70
N LYS A 79 6.07 -14.90 14.75
CA LYS A 79 5.80 -15.53 16.05
C LYS A 79 4.64 -16.53 15.99
N GLU A 80 3.50 -16.11 15.43
CA GLU A 80 2.28 -16.91 15.35
C GLU A 80 2.48 -18.18 14.51
N LEU A 81 3.22 -18.09 13.40
CA LEU A 81 3.45 -19.19 12.47
C LEU A 81 4.77 -19.91 12.72
N ARG A 82 5.58 -19.41 13.64
CA ARG A 82 6.92 -19.94 13.96
C ARG A 82 7.83 -20.03 12.72
N VAL A 83 7.73 -19.07 11.81
CA VAL A 83 8.55 -18.95 10.58
C VAL A 83 9.12 -17.54 10.49
N ASP A 84 10.32 -17.39 9.95
CA ASP A 84 10.92 -16.09 9.70
C ASP A 84 10.33 -15.48 8.43
N ILE A 85 9.27 -14.66 8.58
CA ILE A 85 8.56 -14.03 7.46
C ILE A 85 9.47 -13.05 6.72
N ALA A 86 10.29 -12.27 7.42
CA ALA A 86 11.20 -11.31 6.80
C ALA A 86 12.19 -12.01 5.85
N SER A 87 12.84 -13.08 6.33
CA SER A 87 13.74 -13.90 5.51
C SER A 87 13.03 -14.51 4.31
N LEU A 88 11.82 -15.05 4.51
CA LEU A 88 11.02 -15.65 3.44
C LEU A 88 10.61 -14.60 2.39
N LYS A 89 10.20 -13.40 2.80
CA LYS A 89 9.90 -12.29 1.88
C LYS A 89 11.15 -11.86 1.10
N ASN A 90 12.30 -11.76 1.76
CA ASN A 90 13.56 -11.42 1.11
C ASN A 90 13.97 -12.45 0.04
N LYS A 91 13.74 -13.76 0.26
CA LYS A 91 13.95 -14.80 -0.75
C LYS A 91 13.11 -14.58 -2.01
N GLN A 92 11.91 -14.01 -1.88
CA GLN A 92 10.97 -13.77 -2.97
C GLN A 92 11.03 -12.34 -3.54
N LYS A 93 11.95 -11.48 -3.07
CA LYS A 93 12.05 -10.07 -3.48
C LYS A 93 12.23 -9.84 -4.98
N HIS A 94 12.67 -10.87 -5.73
CA HIS A 94 12.78 -10.80 -7.19
C HIS A 94 11.43 -10.58 -7.89
N ARG A 95 10.32 -10.88 -7.20
CA ARG A 95 8.94 -10.68 -7.69
C ARG A 95 8.39 -9.28 -7.43
N ILE A 96 9.09 -8.46 -6.66
CA ILE A 96 8.68 -7.09 -6.40
C ILE A 96 8.84 -6.29 -7.69
N THR A 97 7.74 -5.73 -8.17
CA THR A 97 7.69 -5.00 -9.45
C THR A 97 7.07 -3.62 -9.24
N VAL A 98 7.72 -2.59 -9.79
CA VAL A 98 7.19 -1.23 -9.85
C VAL A 98 6.20 -1.15 -11.01
N PHE A 99 5.03 -0.54 -10.80
CA PHE A 99 4.08 -0.32 -11.89
C PHE A 99 4.65 0.57 -12.99
N PRO A 100 4.20 0.39 -14.25
CA PRO A 100 4.60 1.25 -15.36
C PRO A 100 4.36 2.73 -15.02
N PHE A 101 5.28 3.59 -15.47
CA PHE A 101 5.21 5.05 -15.35
C PHE A 101 5.30 5.63 -13.92
N VAL A 102 5.37 4.82 -12.87
CA VAL A 102 5.56 5.29 -11.49
C VAL A 102 6.81 6.17 -11.38
N ARG A 103 7.95 5.73 -11.91
CA ARG A 103 9.20 6.50 -11.86
C ARG A 103 9.09 7.85 -12.60
N GLN A 104 8.42 7.86 -13.74
CA GLN A 104 8.16 9.09 -14.49
C GLN A 104 7.28 10.05 -13.69
N PHE A 105 6.26 9.54 -13.03
CA PHE A 105 5.36 10.32 -12.17
C PHE A 105 6.12 10.92 -10.98
N LEU A 106 6.87 10.12 -10.23
CA LEU A 106 7.67 10.59 -9.09
C LEU A 106 8.69 11.66 -9.52
N ALA A 107 9.41 11.41 -10.62
CA ALA A 107 10.35 12.39 -11.17
C ALA A 107 9.66 13.72 -11.57
N ARG A 108 8.45 13.64 -12.10
CA ARG A 108 7.66 14.84 -12.45
C ARG A 108 7.22 15.60 -11.21
N LEU A 109 6.75 14.89 -10.16
CA LEU A 109 6.41 15.50 -8.88
C LEU A 109 7.60 16.24 -8.27
N ARG A 110 8.77 15.60 -8.24
CA ARG A 110 10.03 16.21 -7.76
C ARG A 110 10.39 17.46 -8.56
N LYS A 111 10.35 17.39 -9.89
CA LYS A 111 10.65 18.54 -10.76
C LYS A 111 9.74 19.74 -10.49
N LYS A 112 8.51 19.47 -10.06
CA LYS A 112 7.50 20.50 -9.77
C LYS A 112 7.44 20.90 -8.29
N ASN A 113 8.38 20.37 -7.45
CA ASN A 113 8.51 20.67 -6.02
C ASN A 113 7.28 20.27 -5.17
N TYR A 114 6.52 19.24 -5.56
CA TYR A 114 5.51 18.66 -4.69
C TYR A 114 6.18 17.92 -3.52
N LYS A 115 5.59 17.98 -2.32
CA LYS A 115 5.99 17.13 -1.20
C LYS A 115 5.41 15.74 -1.37
N ILE A 116 6.27 14.73 -1.35
CA ILE A 116 5.90 13.33 -1.63
C ILE A 116 6.02 12.51 -0.36
N PHE A 117 4.90 11.94 0.07
CA PHE A 117 4.83 11.11 1.27
C PHE A 117 4.45 9.68 0.89
N LEU A 118 5.20 8.72 1.40
CA LEU A 118 4.78 7.32 1.37
C LEU A 118 3.97 7.04 2.63
N ILE A 119 2.70 6.67 2.49
CA ILE A 119 1.76 6.38 3.59
C ILE A 119 1.25 4.96 3.43
N THR A 120 1.79 4.01 4.20
CA THR A 120 1.56 2.59 3.96
C THR A 120 1.23 1.81 5.24
N ASN A 121 0.48 0.70 5.09
CA ASN A 121 0.27 -0.27 6.17
C ASN A 121 1.43 -1.29 6.28
N ALA A 122 2.37 -1.30 5.34
CA ALA A 122 3.47 -2.26 5.36
C ALA A 122 4.36 -2.10 6.60
N HIS A 123 4.83 -3.25 7.12
CA HIS A 123 5.80 -3.29 8.21
C HIS A 123 7.13 -2.63 7.79
N PRO A 124 7.84 -1.93 8.69
CA PRO A 124 9.10 -1.24 8.36
C PRO A 124 10.12 -2.11 7.61
N ASP A 125 10.35 -3.35 8.03
CA ASP A 125 11.28 -4.27 7.37
C ASP A 125 10.83 -4.63 5.95
N VAL A 126 9.52 -4.72 5.72
CA VAL A 126 8.97 -4.98 4.37
C VAL A 126 9.15 -3.76 3.48
N ILE A 127 8.94 -2.56 4.05
CA ILE A 127 9.21 -1.29 3.33
C ILE A 127 10.68 -1.26 2.90
N GLU A 128 11.60 -1.56 3.81
CA GLU A 128 13.05 -1.58 3.53
C GLU A 128 13.39 -2.55 2.38
N ILE A 129 12.90 -3.81 2.45
CA ILE A 129 13.09 -4.80 1.38
C ILE A 129 12.57 -4.27 0.04
N LYS A 130 11.36 -3.70 0.01
CA LYS A 130 10.71 -3.22 -1.21
C LYS A 130 11.42 -2.00 -1.80
N LEU A 131 11.70 -1.00 -0.99
CA LEU A 131 12.33 0.23 -1.45
C LEU A 131 13.75 -0.02 -1.93
N LYS A 132 14.57 -0.79 -1.20
CA LYS A 132 15.91 -1.18 -1.65
C LYS A 132 15.87 -1.94 -2.98
N LYS A 133 14.94 -2.89 -3.13
CA LYS A 133 14.81 -3.67 -4.37
C LYS A 133 14.43 -2.80 -5.56
N THR A 134 13.63 -1.77 -5.32
CA THR A 134 13.05 -0.93 -6.38
C THR A 134 13.78 0.40 -6.57
N TRP A 135 14.75 0.73 -5.73
CA TRP A 135 15.48 2.01 -5.75
C TRP A 135 14.55 3.23 -5.64
N LEU A 136 13.45 3.10 -4.89
CA LEU A 136 12.50 4.19 -4.64
C LEU A 136 12.75 4.92 -3.32
N GLU A 137 13.75 4.55 -2.52
CA GLU A 137 14.01 5.10 -1.19
C GLU A 137 14.13 6.63 -1.18
N ARG A 138 14.72 7.20 -2.23
CA ARG A 138 15.03 8.64 -2.31
C ARG A 138 13.91 9.47 -2.94
N GLU A 139 12.82 8.83 -3.31
CA GLU A 139 11.71 9.50 -4.00
C GLU A 139 10.73 10.18 -3.02
N PHE A 140 10.83 9.89 -1.73
CA PHE A 140 9.90 10.37 -0.71
C PHE A 140 10.56 11.38 0.23
N ASP A 141 9.85 12.45 0.57
CA ASP A 141 10.26 13.40 1.62
C ASP A 141 10.04 12.79 3.01
N HIS A 142 8.96 11.99 3.16
CA HIS A 142 8.64 11.26 4.38
C HIS A 142 8.08 9.88 4.05
N ILE A 143 8.40 8.91 4.91
CA ILE A 143 7.87 7.55 4.86
C ILE A 143 7.19 7.27 6.19
N VAL A 144 5.87 7.05 6.14
CA VAL A 144 5.05 6.75 7.32
C VAL A 144 4.48 5.34 7.20
N SER A 145 4.89 4.47 8.10
CA SER A 145 4.27 3.18 8.31
C SER A 145 3.18 3.28 9.38
N SER A 146 2.04 2.65 9.15
CA SER A 146 0.97 2.57 10.17
C SER A 146 1.44 1.88 11.46
N HIS A 147 2.52 1.10 11.39
CA HIS A 147 3.15 0.49 12.57
C HIS A 147 3.71 1.52 13.55
N SER A 148 4.17 2.69 13.08
CA SER A 148 4.62 3.79 13.95
C SER A 148 3.50 4.28 14.88
N PHE A 149 2.26 4.11 14.46
CA PHE A 149 1.08 4.51 15.21
C PHE A 149 0.36 3.35 15.90
N GLY A 150 0.73 2.09 15.62
CA GLY A 150 0.08 0.91 16.15
C GLY A 150 -1.38 0.72 15.69
N THR A 151 -1.78 1.37 14.59
CA THR A 151 -3.15 1.33 14.07
C THR A 151 -3.16 1.45 12.55
N PRO A 152 -3.96 0.64 11.82
CA PRO A 152 -3.95 0.64 10.36
C PRO A 152 -4.66 1.85 9.76
N LYS A 153 -4.36 2.17 8.49
CA LYS A 153 -4.93 3.30 7.72
C LYS A 153 -6.46 3.27 7.60
N GLU A 154 -7.07 2.12 7.79
CA GLU A 154 -8.52 1.91 7.80
C GLU A 154 -9.22 2.47 9.04
N THR A 155 -8.48 3.07 9.98
CA THR A 155 -9.03 3.64 11.22
C THR A 155 -8.91 5.15 11.27
N THR A 156 -9.85 5.85 11.90
CA THR A 156 -9.77 7.29 12.14
C THR A 156 -8.54 7.65 12.98
N ALA A 157 -8.21 6.81 13.98
CA ALA A 157 -7.07 7.02 14.86
C ALA A 157 -5.72 7.10 14.10
N PHE A 158 -5.58 6.42 12.97
CA PHE A 158 -4.39 6.57 12.13
C PHE A 158 -4.28 8.00 11.59
N TRP A 159 -5.35 8.53 11.01
CA TRP A 159 -5.37 9.87 10.38
C TRP A 159 -5.20 10.99 11.39
N GLU A 160 -5.77 10.84 12.59
CA GLU A 160 -5.56 11.78 13.71
C GLU A 160 -4.09 11.83 14.12
N ARG A 161 -3.42 10.68 14.26
CA ARG A 161 -1.98 10.61 14.57
C ARG A 161 -1.13 11.14 13.44
N LEU A 162 -1.49 10.82 12.18
CA LEU A 162 -0.79 11.33 11.01
C LEU A 162 -0.78 12.86 10.99
N SER A 163 -1.91 13.51 11.28
CA SER A 163 -2.01 14.97 11.31
C SER A 163 -1.22 15.62 12.46
N GLN A 164 -0.90 14.88 13.51
CA GLN A 164 -0.02 15.32 14.60
C GLN A 164 1.47 15.14 14.26
N GLU A 165 1.79 14.10 13.48
CA GLU A 165 3.18 13.74 13.12
C GLU A 165 3.72 14.57 11.96
N ILE A 166 2.89 14.82 10.94
CA ILE A 166 3.29 15.57 9.75
C ILE A 166 2.36 16.75 9.50
N SER A 167 2.96 17.88 9.11
CA SER A 167 2.18 19.07 8.74
C SER A 167 1.74 18.98 7.28
N TYR A 168 0.44 18.92 7.03
CA TYR A 168 -0.18 19.00 5.71
C TYR A 168 -1.56 19.65 5.80
N ASP A 169 -2.02 20.19 4.66
CA ASP A 169 -3.38 20.68 4.52
C ASP A 169 -4.21 19.65 3.74
N PRO A 170 -5.28 19.07 4.33
CA PRO A 170 -6.14 18.14 3.65
C PRO A 170 -6.74 18.69 2.35
N ASP A 171 -7.00 19.98 2.25
CA ASP A 171 -7.53 20.65 1.07
C ASP A 171 -6.50 20.80 -0.07
N GLU A 172 -5.20 20.71 0.24
CA GLU A 172 -4.09 20.77 -0.70
C GLU A 172 -3.39 19.40 -0.90
N THR A 173 -4.05 18.31 -0.48
CA THR A 173 -3.48 16.96 -0.49
C THR A 173 -4.18 16.05 -1.48
N LEU A 174 -3.37 15.41 -2.35
CA LEU A 174 -3.78 14.27 -3.17
C LEU A 174 -3.35 12.98 -2.48
N PHE A 175 -4.28 12.05 -2.32
CA PHE A 175 -4.01 10.69 -1.83
C PHE A 175 -4.36 9.64 -2.87
N ILE A 176 -3.44 8.71 -3.11
CA ILE A 176 -3.61 7.59 -4.04
C ILE A 176 -3.36 6.29 -3.30
N ASP A 177 -4.38 5.42 -3.27
CA ASP A 177 -4.35 4.15 -2.56
C ASP A 177 -5.25 3.12 -3.28
N ASP A 178 -4.90 1.85 -3.22
CA ASP A 178 -5.72 0.81 -3.83
C ASP A 178 -6.83 0.30 -2.91
N SER A 179 -6.73 0.48 -1.60
CA SER A 179 -7.70 0.01 -0.61
C SER A 179 -8.87 0.97 -0.46
N LEU A 180 -10.06 0.55 -0.87
CA LEU A 180 -11.27 1.39 -0.78
C LEU A 180 -11.62 1.75 0.66
N GLY A 181 -11.38 0.84 1.62
CA GLY A 181 -11.60 1.12 3.05
C GLY A 181 -10.66 2.20 3.59
N VAL A 182 -9.42 2.25 3.11
CA VAL A 182 -8.47 3.31 3.43
C VAL A 182 -8.91 4.64 2.82
N LEU A 183 -9.36 4.62 1.55
CA LEU A 183 -9.87 5.83 0.89
C LEU A 183 -11.12 6.40 1.56
N ASP A 184 -12.01 5.53 2.05
CA ASP A 184 -13.17 5.96 2.84
C ASP A 184 -12.75 6.72 4.09
N LYS A 185 -11.72 6.24 4.80
CA LYS A 185 -11.18 6.93 5.98
C LYS A 185 -10.45 8.21 5.63
N ALA A 186 -9.69 8.25 4.55
CA ALA A 186 -9.09 9.48 4.06
C ALA A 186 -10.16 10.55 3.73
N TYR A 187 -11.25 10.14 3.08
CA TYR A 187 -12.38 11.01 2.77
C TYR A 187 -13.08 11.55 4.04
N GLU A 188 -13.34 10.67 5.02
CA GLU A 188 -13.89 11.07 6.33
C GLU A 188 -12.99 12.10 7.03
N ASN A 189 -11.67 11.98 6.88
CA ASN A 189 -10.66 12.92 7.40
C ASN A 189 -10.38 14.10 6.47
N LYS A 190 -11.30 14.38 5.51
CA LYS A 190 -11.32 15.58 4.68
C LYS A 190 -10.21 15.70 3.65
N ILE A 191 -9.48 14.62 3.35
CA ILE A 191 -8.56 14.65 2.21
C ILE A 191 -9.35 14.96 0.94
N ARG A 192 -8.96 16.04 0.29
CA ARG A 192 -9.75 16.63 -0.80
C ARG A 192 -9.64 15.87 -2.11
N TYR A 193 -8.44 15.45 -2.50
CA TYR A 193 -8.20 14.77 -3.76
C TYR A 193 -7.86 13.31 -3.50
N ILE A 194 -8.71 12.42 -3.98
CA ILE A 194 -8.57 10.98 -3.73
C ILE A 194 -8.67 10.23 -5.06
N LEU A 195 -7.72 9.33 -5.30
CA LEU A 195 -7.68 8.45 -6.46
C LEU A 195 -7.43 7.01 -6.05
N THR A 196 -7.82 6.08 -6.90
CA THR A 196 -7.45 4.68 -6.76
C THR A 196 -6.89 4.08 -8.05
N THR A 197 -6.19 2.97 -7.93
CA THR A 197 -5.69 2.20 -9.06
C THR A 197 -6.76 1.25 -9.58
N LYS A 198 -6.88 1.16 -10.91
CA LYS A 198 -7.85 0.28 -11.57
C LYS A 198 -7.44 -1.19 -11.48
N LYS A 199 -6.14 -1.48 -11.45
CA LYS A 199 -5.58 -2.83 -11.42
C LYS A 199 -4.42 -2.93 -10.43
N PRO A 200 -4.71 -3.07 -9.12
CA PRO A 200 -3.68 -3.12 -8.08
C PRO A 200 -2.83 -4.40 -8.11
N ASP A 201 -3.35 -5.50 -8.67
CA ASP A 201 -2.68 -6.79 -8.83
C ASP A 201 -2.70 -7.19 -10.31
N SER A 202 -1.52 -7.33 -10.91
CA SER A 202 -1.38 -7.63 -12.34
C SER A 202 -1.93 -9.00 -12.74
N SER A 203 -2.04 -9.94 -11.80
CA SER A 203 -2.58 -11.28 -12.04
C SER A 203 -4.10 -11.35 -11.97
N LYS A 204 -4.76 -10.29 -11.53
CA LYS A 204 -6.22 -10.25 -11.33
C LYS A 204 -6.89 -9.35 -12.36
N PRO A 205 -8.21 -9.53 -12.60
CA PRO A 205 -8.95 -8.63 -13.46
C PRO A 205 -8.98 -7.21 -12.88
N SER A 206 -9.07 -6.22 -13.78
CA SER A 206 -9.24 -4.82 -13.40
C SER A 206 -10.59 -4.59 -12.71
N ARG A 207 -10.64 -3.61 -11.81
CA ARG A 207 -11.89 -3.12 -11.24
C ARG A 207 -12.78 -2.54 -12.31
N ILE A 208 -14.06 -2.84 -12.25
CA ILE A 208 -15.05 -2.34 -13.21
C ILE A 208 -15.65 -1.02 -12.72
N LYS A 209 -15.92 -0.92 -11.40
CA LYS A 209 -16.58 0.23 -10.77
C LYS A 209 -16.13 0.41 -9.33
N CYS A 210 -15.97 1.67 -8.91
CA CYS A 210 -15.88 2.09 -7.51
C CYS A 210 -16.35 3.54 -7.36
N ASP A 211 -16.46 4.01 -6.12
CA ASP A 211 -16.93 5.37 -5.82
C ASP A 211 -15.85 6.45 -6.01
N TYR A 212 -14.61 6.04 -6.18
CA TYR A 212 -13.47 6.94 -6.39
C TYR A 212 -13.00 6.94 -7.85
N PRO A 213 -12.46 8.06 -8.35
CA PRO A 213 -11.84 8.09 -9.67
C PRO A 213 -10.68 7.08 -9.73
N MET A 214 -10.64 6.29 -10.79
CA MET A 214 -9.63 5.25 -11.02
C MET A 214 -8.64 5.68 -12.09
N ILE A 215 -7.37 5.42 -11.86
CA ILE A 215 -6.33 5.51 -12.88
C ILE A 215 -5.92 4.13 -13.36
N SER A 216 -5.72 3.98 -14.67
CA SER A 216 -5.15 2.76 -15.25
C SER A 216 -3.62 2.77 -15.15
N ASN A 217 -3.04 3.96 -15.19
CA ASN A 217 -1.60 4.19 -14.96
C ASN A 217 -1.36 5.68 -14.64
N PHE A 218 -0.15 5.98 -14.17
CA PHE A 218 0.22 7.31 -13.70
C PHE A 218 0.38 8.38 -14.79
N THR A 219 0.40 8.00 -16.09
CA THR A 219 0.45 9.03 -17.17
C THR A 219 -0.85 9.82 -17.27
N GLU A 220 -1.97 9.25 -16.80
CA GLU A 220 -3.28 9.92 -16.82
C GLU A 220 -3.37 11.13 -15.88
N ILE A 221 -2.44 11.22 -14.93
CA ILE A 221 -2.43 12.25 -13.88
C ILE A 221 -1.09 12.99 -13.76
N LEU A 222 -0.24 12.97 -14.78
CA LEU A 222 1.02 13.72 -14.73
C LEU A 222 0.76 15.22 -14.54
N PRO A 223 1.42 15.90 -13.57
CA PRO A 223 1.38 17.37 -13.51
C PRO A 223 2.07 17.97 -14.73
N GLU A 224 1.45 19.02 -15.30
CA GLU A 224 1.93 19.73 -16.48
C GLU A 224 3.26 20.47 -16.26
#